data_cb2dcdf7a09fd25b4eea7f1d528f915b
#
_entry.id   cb2dcdf7a09fd25b4eea7f1d528f915b
#
_cell.length_a   1.000
_cell.length_b   1.000
_cell.length_c   1.000
_cell.angle_alpha   90.00
_cell.angle_beta   90.00
_cell.angle_gamma   90.00
#
_symmetry.space_group_name_H-M   'P 1'
#
loop_
_entity.id
_entity.type
_entity.pdbx_description
1 polymer ?
#
loop_
_entity_poly.entity_id
_entity_poly.type
_entity_poly.pdbx_seq_one_letter_code
_entity_poly.pdbx_strand_id
1 'polypeptide(L)'
;DFELTNDQKKSLNEINQDLKSNQKMFRLLQGDVGSGKTIVALSAAYNVIQAGFQVAIMAPTEILARQHYLLAKKIFEKKIRIQILSSKSEHRDKKIITNQLQNNDIDIIFGTHAIFQKKIEFYKLGLIIIDEQHKFGVNQRKKLSDKGGDNCDVLLMSATPIPRTLTMTIYGDMDLSIIREKPKLRKEVKTYSKLESKIDDVLKFVKKEINYGNQIFWVCPLI
;
A
#
# COMPACT_ATOMS: atom_id res chain seq x y z
N ASP A 1 5.99 4.66 19.89
CA ASP A 1 4.78 5.50 19.89
C ASP A 1 4.97 6.62 18.87
N PHE A 2 4.04 6.74 17.94
CA PHE A 2 3.96 7.88 17.02
C PHE A 2 2.51 8.37 16.96
N GLU A 3 2.34 9.67 16.86
CA GLU A 3 1.01 10.24 16.64
C GLU A 3 0.74 10.41 15.15
N LEU A 4 -0.49 10.10 14.75
CA LEU A 4 -0.96 10.39 13.40
C LEU A 4 -1.06 11.90 13.19
N THR A 5 -0.67 12.38 12.01
CA THR A 5 -0.89 13.78 11.61
C THR A 5 -2.39 14.06 11.44
N ASN A 6 -2.76 15.34 11.35
CA ASN A 6 -4.18 15.69 11.18
C ASN A 6 -4.77 15.14 9.88
N ASP A 7 -4.01 15.21 8.78
CA ASP A 7 -4.44 14.65 7.49
C ASP A 7 -4.59 13.11 7.55
N GLN A 8 -3.70 12.42 8.27
CA GLN A 8 -3.80 10.97 8.47
C GLN A 8 -5.03 10.62 9.30
N LYS A 9 -5.31 11.35 10.39
CA LYS A 9 -6.52 11.17 11.21
C LYS A 9 -7.79 11.42 10.39
N LYS A 10 -7.80 12.51 9.58
CA LYS A 10 -8.92 12.85 8.70
C LYS A 10 -9.16 11.74 7.68
N SER A 11 -8.12 11.32 6.96
CA SER A 11 -8.23 10.25 5.96
C SER A 11 -8.70 8.92 6.56
N LEU A 12 -8.20 8.57 7.75
CA LEU A 12 -8.66 7.36 8.45
C LEU A 12 -10.14 7.47 8.86
N ASN A 13 -10.60 8.64 9.30
CA ASN A 13 -12.00 8.85 9.63
C ASN A 13 -12.91 8.74 8.41
N GLU A 14 -12.51 9.31 7.26
CA GLU A 14 -13.23 9.18 5.99
C GLU A 14 -13.37 7.71 5.57
N ILE A 15 -12.27 6.94 5.61
CA ILE A 15 -12.25 5.51 5.31
C ILE A 15 -13.16 4.75 6.29
N ASN A 16 -13.10 5.05 7.58
CA ASN A 16 -13.92 4.37 8.59
C ASN A 16 -15.42 4.70 8.45
N GLN A 17 -15.78 5.88 7.96
CA GLN A 17 -17.17 6.22 7.65
C GLN A 17 -17.69 5.37 6.49
N ASP A 18 -16.90 5.21 5.43
CA ASP A 18 -17.28 4.37 4.30
C ASP A 18 -17.42 2.89 4.72
N LEU A 19 -16.43 2.35 5.47
CA LEU A 19 -16.44 0.98 5.97
C LEU A 19 -17.66 0.65 6.85
N LYS A 20 -18.28 1.67 7.45
CA LYS A 20 -19.51 1.54 8.26
C LYS A 20 -20.77 1.74 7.45
N SER A 21 -20.67 2.24 6.22
CA SER A 21 -21.82 2.51 5.37
C SER A 21 -22.36 1.20 4.78
N ASN A 22 -23.60 1.27 4.29
CA ASN A 22 -24.20 0.17 3.53
C ASN A 22 -23.78 0.17 2.05
N GLN A 23 -22.96 1.16 1.64
CA GLN A 23 -22.46 1.27 0.28
C GLN A 23 -21.02 0.76 0.24
N LYS A 24 -20.67 0.06 -0.83
CA LYS A 24 -19.33 -0.43 -1.06
C LYS A 24 -18.33 0.72 -1.19
N MET A 25 -17.32 0.74 -0.35
CA MET A 25 -16.24 1.72 -0.46
C MET A 25 -15.39 1.45 -1.70
N PHE A 26 -15.20 2.49 -2.51
CA PHE A 26 -14.17 2.53 -3.53
C PHE A 26 -13.41 3.85 -3.41
N ARG A 27 -12.30 3.84 -2.67
CA ARG A 27 -11.58 5.05 -2.27
C ARG A 27 -10.10 5.03 -2.65
N LEU A 28 -9.58 6.19 -3.09
CA LEU A 28 -8.17 6.44 -3.31
C LEU A 28 -7.58 7.22 -2.13
N LEU A 29 -6.57 6.66 -1.48
CA LEU A 29 -5.73 7.34 -0.51
C LEU A 29 -4.46 7.85 -1.21
N GLN A 30 -4.40 9.14 -1.43
CA GLN A 30 -3.29 9.81 -2.11
C GLN A 30 -2.40 10.54 -1.12
N GLY A 31 -1.09 10.52 -1.36
CA GLY A 31 -0.13 11.28 -0.55
C GLY A 31 1.29 10.98 -1.00
N ASP A 32 2.19 11.91 -0.79
CA ASP A 32 3.60 11.79 -1.17
C ASP A 32 4.27 10.54 -0.56
N VAL A 33 5.40 10.12 -1.11
CA VAL A 33 6.22 9.04 -0.54
C VAL A 33 6.60 9.41 0.90
N GLY A 34 6.32 8.49 1.85
CA GLY A 34 6.57 8.71 3.27
C GLY A 34 5.57 9.64 3.99
N SER A 35 4.41 9.96 3.39
CA SER A 35 3.31 10.67 4.07
C SER A 35 2.56 9.77 5.09
N GLY A 36 2.85 8.47 5.11
CA GLY A 36 2.26 7.53 6.05
C GLY A 36 0.98 6.84 5.55
N LYS A 37 0.74 6.79 4.23
CA LYS A 37 -0.39 6.04 3.64
C LYS A 37 -0.53 4.62 4.18
N THR A 38 0.59 3.90 4.26
CA THR A 38 0.61 2.51 4.75
C THR A 38 0.11 2.40 6.19
N ILE A 39 0.43 3.36 7.05
CA ILE A 39 -0.05 3.36 8.44
C ILE A 39 -1.55 3.58 8.49
N VAL A 40 -2.08 4.52 7.72
CA VAL A 40 -3.54 4.75 7.61
C VAL A 40 -4.24 3.50 7.09
N ALA A 41 -3.71 2.87 6.04
CA ALA A 41 -4.26 1.65 5.47
C ALA A 41 -4.23 0.46 6.46
N LEU A 42 -3.13 0.28 7.21
CA LEU A 42 -3.03 -0.76 8.25
C LEU A 42 -3.98 -0.49 9.42
N SER A 43 -4.19 0.78 9.79
CA SER A 43 -5.18 1.14 10.82
C SER A 43 -6.62 0.82 10.37
N ALA A 44 -6.96 1.11 9.12
CA ALA A 44 -8.24 0.71 8.54
C ALA A 44 -8.40 -0.82 8.48
N ALA A 45 -7.35 -1.53 8.05
CA ALA A 45 -7.31 -2.99 8.04
C ALA A 45 -7.56 -3.58 9.43
N TYR A 46 -6.97 -3.00 10.47
CA TYR A 46 -7.20 -3.43 11.85
C TYR A 46 -8.68 -3.34 12.25
N ASN A 47 -9.36 -2.24 11.90
CA ASN A 47 -10.79 -2.07 12.20
C ASN A 47 -11.66 -3.12 11.50
N VAL A 48 -11.33 -3.45 10.24
CA VAL A 48 -12.03 -4.50 9.46
C VAL A 48 -11.83 -5.88 10.10
N ILE A 49 -10.62 -6.18 10.58
CA ILE A 49 -10.32 -7.44 11.26
C ILE A 49 -11.08 -7.54 12.60
N GLN A 50 -11.14 -6.45 13.37
CA GLN A 50 -11.93 -6.41 14.61
C GLN A 50 -13.42 -6.63 14.35
N ALA A 51 -13.93 -6.33 13.17
CA ALA A 51 -15.28 -6.65 12.73
C ALA A 51 -15.45 -8.11 12.23
N GLY A 52 -14.39 -8.93 12.29
CA GLY A 52 -14.42 -10.36 11.91
C GLY A 52 -14.25 -10.65 10.44
N PHE A 53 -13.67 -9.72 9.67
CA PHE A 53 -13.38 -9.91 8.25
C PHE A 53 -11.89 -10.08 7.99
N GLN A 54 -11.56 -10.69 6.86
CA GLN A 54 -10.19 -10.81 6.35
C GLN A 54 -9.82 -9.62 5.48
N VAL A 55 -8.52 -9.31 5.42
CA VAL A 55 -7.97 -8.24 4.60
C VAL A 55 -6.90 -8.77 3.66
N ALA A 56 -6.94 -8.32 2.39
CA ALA A 56 -5.92 -8.62 1.39
C ALA A 56 -5.16 -7.33 1.03
N ILE A 57 -3.83 -7.34 1.14
CA ILE A 57 -2.98 -6.20 0.78
C ILE A 57 -2.08 -6.59 -0.38
N MET A 58 -2.27 -5.92 -1.51
CA MET A 58 -1.53 -6.15 -2.73
C MET A 58 -0.51 -5.04 -2.99
N ALA A 59 0.71 -5.45 -3.31
CA ALA A 59 1.76 -4.56 -3.79
C ALA A 59 2.22 -4.97 -5.21
N PRO A 60 2.77 -4.03 -6.00
CA PRO A 60 3.18 -4.31 -7.37
C PRO A 60 4.38 -5.26 -7.50
N THR A 61 5.20 -5.34 -6.46
CA THR A 61 6.39 -6.20 -6.43
C THR A 61 6.47 -7.00 -5.15
N GLU A 62 7.18 -8.13 -5.18
CA GLU A 62 7.41 -8.96 -3.98
C GLU A 62 8.20 -8.23 -2.91
N ILE A 63 9.11 -7.35 -3.31
CA ILE A 63 9.92 -6.55 -2.38
C ILE A 63 9.02 -5.62 -1.58
N LEU A 64 8.10 -4.91 -2.23
CA LEU A 64 7.15 -4.02 -1.57
C LEU A 64 6.14 -4.80 -0.72
N ALA A 65 5.62 -5.92 -1.21
CA ALA A 65 4.76 -6.79 -0.42
C ALA A 65 5.44 -7.25 0.87
N ARG A 66 6.73 -7.63 0.79
CA ARG A 66 7.52 -8.03 1.94
C ARG A 66 7.80 -6.87 2.90
N GLN A 67 8.04 -5.66 2.39
CA GLN A 67 8.20 -4.47 3.24
C GLN A 67 6.93 -4.17 4.03
N HIS A 68 5.76 -4.19 3.39
CA HIS A 68 4.47 -4.01 4.06
C HIS A 68 4.20 -5.12 5.10
N TYR A 69 4.49 -6.37 4.75
CA TYR A 69 4.36 -7.51 5.66
C TYR A 69 5.22 -7.35 6.92
N LEU A 70 6.50 -6.98 6.77
CA LEU A 70 7.41 -6.77 7.90
C LEU A 70 6.97 -5.60 8.78
N LEU A 71 6.49 -4.51 8.16
CA LEU A 71 5.94 -3.36 8.89
C LEU A 71 4.70 -3.76 9.68
N ALA A 72 3.77 -4.48 9.06
CA ALA A 72 2.56 -4.96 9.73
C ALA A 72 2.88 -5.89 10.90
N LYS A 73 3.84 -6.81 10.73
CA LYS A 73 4.32 -7.67 11.83
C LYS A 73 4.86 -6.86 13.02
N LYS A 74 5.60 -5.78 12.74
CA LYS A 74 6.13 -4.90 13.77
C LYS A 74 5.02 -4.12 14.50
N ILE A 75 3.98 -3.69 13.77
CA ILE A 75 2.89 -2.86 14.34
C ILE A 75 1.92 -3.73 15.14
N PHE A 76 1.50 -4.84 14.58
CA PHE A 76 0.46 -5.69 15.19
C PHE A 76 1.03 -6.74 16.15
N GLU A 77 2.36 -6.92 16.14
CA GLU A 77 3.04 -7.95 16.94
C GLU A 77 2.41 -9.35 16.72
N LYS A 78 1.94 -10.01 17.81
CA LYS A 78 1.30 -11.32 17.74
C LYS A 78 -0.24 -11.26 17.78
N LYS A 79 -0.83 -10.08 17.75
CA LYS A 79 -2.28 -9.88 17.90
C LYS A 79 -3.09 -10.24 16.65
N ILE A 80 -2.45 -10.22 15.49
CA ILE A 80 -3.08 -10.45 14.18
C ILE A 80 -2.32 -11.57 13.46
N ARG A 81 -3.05 -12.50 12.85
CA ARG A 81 -2.50 -13.61 12.07
C ARG A 81 -2.18 -13.14 10.65
N ILE A 82 -0.91 -12.95 10.38
CA ILE A 82 -0.42 -12.31 9.17
C ILE A 82 0.37 -13.29 8.32
N GLN A 83 0.07 -13.36 7.03
CA GLN A 83 0.80 -14.17 6.06
C GLN A 83 1.21 -13.37 4.82
N ILE A 84 2.20 -13.91 4.08
CA ILE A 84 2.63 -13.39 2.79
C ILE A 84 2.62 -14.50 1.76
N LEU A 85 2.02 -14.24 0.59
CA LEU A 85 2.02 -15.14 -0.55
C LEU A 85 2.98 -14.59 -1.62
N SER A 86 4.10 -15.29 -1.81
CA SER A 86 5.09 -14.99 -2.85
C SER A 86 4.78 -15.79 -4.13
N SER A 87 5.09 -15.23 -5.30
CA SER A 87 5.06 -15.99 -6.56
C SER A 87 6.08 -17.14 -6.55
N LYS A 88 7.16 -16.98 -5.78
CA LYS A 88 8.23 -17.98 -5.61
C LYS A 88 7.90 -19.06 -4.57
N SER A 89 6.80 -18.92 -3.81
CA SER A 89 6.39 -19.94 -2.85
C SER A 89 6.14 -21.28 -3.56
N GLU A 90 6.57 -22.36 -2.96
CA GLU A 90 6.34 -23.72 -3.47
C GLU A 90 4.84 -24.00 -3.58
N HIS A 91 4.48 -24.93 -4.45
CA HIS A 91 3.07 -25.30 -4.67
C HIS A 91 2.40 -25.81 -3.39
N ARG A 92 3.19 -26.46 -2.51
CA ARG A 92 2.77 -26.96 -1.20
C ARG A 92 2.40 -25.81 -0.26
N ASP A 93 3.26 -24.80 -0.17
CA ASP A 93 3.04 -23.63 0.70
C ASP A 93 1.81 -22.83 0.26
N LYS A 94 1.63 -22.66 -1.05
CA LYS A 94 0.44 -22.00 -1.62
C LYS A 94 -0.85 -22.73 -1.23
N LYS A 95 -0.84 -24.06 -1.25
CA LYS A 95 -2.01 -24.88 -0.84
C LYS A 95 -2.28 -24.72 0.66
N ILE A 96 -1.25 -24.71 1.50
CA ILE A 96 -1.39 -24.50 2.96
C ILE A 96 -2.00 -23.12 3.23
N ILE A 97 -1.46 -22.06 2.63
CA ILE A 97 -1.96 -20.69 2.81
C ILE A 97 -3.41 -20.58 2.33
N THR A 98 -3.76 -21.21 1.20
CA THR A 98 -5.14 -21.21 0.68
C THR A 98 -6.10 -21.86 1.70
N ASN A 99 -5.75 -23.02 2.22
CA ASN A 99 -6.57 -23.69 3.23
C ASN A 99 -6.72 -22.85 4.52
N GLN A 100 -5.62 -22.20 4.97
CA GLN A 100 -5.66 -21.31 6.13
C GLN A 100 -6.56 -20.09 5.91
N LEU A 101 -6.60 -19.53 4.68
CA LEU A 101 -7.52 -18.45 4.33
C LEU A 101 -8.98 -18.91 4.37
N GLN A 102 -9.28 -20.08 3.81
CA GLN A 102 -10.63 -20.66 3.82
C GLN A 102 -11.12 -21.02 5.23
N ASN A 103 -10.22 -21.43 6.12
CA ASN A 103 -10.53 -21.79 7.50
C ASN A 103 -10.53 -20.59 8.46
N ASN A 104 -10.37 -19.37 7.95
CA ASN A 104 -10.24 -18.16 8.77
C ASN A 104 -9.05 -18.18 9.75
N ASP A 105 -7.94 -18.84 9.39
CA ASP A 105 -6.70 -18.88 10.19
C ASP A 105 -5.73 -17.74 9.86
N ILE A 106 -6.06 -16.91 8.86
CA ILE A 106 -5.30 -15.73 8.44
C ILE A 106 -6.23 -14.52 8.46
N ASP A 107 -5.80 -13.45 9.13
CA ASP A 107 -6.54 -12.18 9.20
C ASP A 107 -6.10 -11.21 8.10
N ILE A 108 -4.79 -11.12 7.83
CA ILE A 108 -4.23 -10.31 6.74
C ILE A 108 -3.30 -11.16 5.87
N ILE A 109 -3.50 -11.07 4.55
CA ILE A 109 -2.57 -11.62 3.59
C ILE A 109 -1.93 -10.51 2.76
N PHE A 110 -0.59 -10.58 2.62
CA PHE A 110 0.20 -9.72 1.74
C PHE A 110 0.64 -10.50 0.51
N GLY A 111 0.78 -9.83 -0.63
CA GLY A 111 1.36 -10.44 -1.83
C GLY A 111 1.26 -9.53 -3.05
N THR A 112 1.54 -10.12 -4.19
CA THR A 112 1.33 -9.52 -5.53
C THR A 112 -0.01 -10.00 -6.08
N HIS A 113 -0.23 -9.89 -7.41
CA HIS A 113 -1.49 -10.40 -7.99
C HIS A 113 -1.73 -11.90 -7.73
N ALA A 114 -0.76 -12.63 -7.21
CA ALA A 114 -0.92 -14.05 -6.86
C ALA A 114 -2.07 -14.29 -5.87
N ILE A 115 -2.33 -13.33 -4.95
CA ILE A 115 -3.43 -13.43 -3.97
C ILE A 115 -4.83 -13.37 -4.60
N PHE A 116 -4.93 -12.95 -5.86
CA PHE A 116 -6.20 -12.86 -6.59
C PHE A 116 -6.38 -13.92 -7.68
N GLN A 117 -5.52 -14.94 -7.71
CA GLN A 117 -5.72 -16.09 -8.61
C GLN A 117 -6.99 -16.84 -8.24
N LYS A 118 -7.68 -17.45 -9.24
CA LYS A 118 -8.98 -18.14 -9.07
C LYS A 118 -8.98 -19.21 -7.97
N LYS A 119 -7.84 -19.82 -7.69
CA LYS A 119 -7.68 -20.90 -6.70
C LYS A 119 -7.62 -20.44 -5.25
N ILE A 120 -7.46 -19.13 -4.98
CA ILE A 120 -7.39 -18.61 -3.64
C ILE A 120 -8.77 -18.14 -3.23
N GLU A 121 -9.32 -18.73 -2.20
CA GLU A 121 -10.63 -18.40 -1.66
C GLU A 121 -10.46 -17.90 -0.22
N PHE A 122 -11.27 -16.93 0.15
CA PHE A 122 -11.31 -16.34 1.47
C PHE A 122 -12.55 -16.80 2.21
N TYR A 123 -12.45 -16.94 3.52
CA TYR A 123 -13.62 -17.22 4.36
C TYR A 123 -14.58 -16.02 4.37
N LYS A 124 -14.07 -14.82 4.64
CA LYS A 124 -14.87 -13.59 4.69
C LYS A 124 -14.00 -12.36 4.37
N LEU A 125 -13.72 -12.12 3.11
CA LEU A 125 -12.93 -10.97 2.67
C LEU A 125 -13.76 -9.69 2.76
N GLY A 126 -13.31 -8.72 3.60
CA GLY A 126 -14.00 -7.44 3.80
C GLY A 126 -13.30 -6.26 3.17
N LEU A 127 -11.97 -6.28 3.07
CA LEU A 127 -11.21 -5.15 2.53
C LEU A 127 -10.06 -5.62 1.65
N ILE A 128 -9.92 -4.98 0.49
CA ILE A 128 -8.78 -5.10 -0.41
C ILE A 128 -8.03 -3.77 -0.41
N ILE A 129 -6.73 -3.81 -0.11
CA ILE A 129 -5.84 -2.66 -0.19
C ILE A 129 -4.86 -2.87 -1.34
N ILE A 130 -4.74 -1.90 -2.24
CA ILE A 130 -3.86 -1.97 -3.41
C ILE A 130 -2.88 -0.81 -3.38
N ASP A 131 -1.58 -1.12 -3.27
CA ASP A 131 -0.53 -0.11 -3.31
C ASP A 131 -0.05 0.14 -4.75
N GLU A 132 0.31 1.40 -5.05
CA GLU A 132 0.82 1.86 -6.36
C GLU A 132 -0.07 1.46 -7.55
N GLN A 133 -1.31 1.86 -7.49
CA GLN A 133 -2.41 1.49 -8.39
C GLN A 133 -2.12 1.72 -9.90
N HIS A 134 -1.28 2.69 -10.26
CA HIS A 134 -1.02 3.05 -11.67
C HIS A 134 -0.46 1.87 -12.51
N LYS A 135 0.02 0.80 -11.86
CA LYS A 135 0.50 -0.43 -12.50
C LYS A 135 -0.60 -1.46 -12.78
N PHE A 136 -1.88 -1.16 -12.47
CA PHE A 136 -2.98 -2.11 -12.58
C PHE A 136 -4.00 -1.70 -13.66
N GLY A 137 -4.29 -2.61 -14.60
CA GLY A 137 -5.29 -2.41 -15.64
C GLY A 137 -6.75 -2.55 -15.15
N VAL A 138 -7.70 -1.99 -15.91
CA VAL A 138 -9.16 -2.02 -15.62
C VAL A 138 -9.68 -3.44 -15.39
N ASN A 139 -9.24 -4.42 -16.19
CA ASN A 139 -9.66 -5.82 -16.09
C ASN A 139 -9.19 -6.52 -14.81
N GLN A 140 -8.09 -6.08 -14.22
CA GLN A 140 -7.60 -6.65 -12.97
C GLN A 140 -8.44 -6.16 -11.79
N ARG A 141 -8.92 -4.91 -11.82
CA ARG A 141 -9.81 -4.34 -10.82
C ARG A 141 -11.16 -5.05 -10.77
N LYS A 142 -11.75 -5.33 -11.94
CA LYS A 142 -13.01 -6.09 -12.01
C LYS A 142 -12.86 -7.46 -11.37
N LYS A 143 -11.76 -8.17 -11.65
CA LYS A 143 -11.46 -9.48 -11.02
C LYS A 143 -11.27 -9.38 -9.50
N LEU A 144 -10.82 -8.24 -8.96
CA LEU A 144 -10.68 -8.02 -7.52
C LEU A 144 -12.05 -7.83 -6.87
N SER A 145 -12.90 -7.02 -7.49
CA SER A 145 -14.28 -6.81 -7.07
C SER A 145 -15.05 -8.14 -7.05
N ASP A 146 -14.89 -8.94 -8.12
CA ASP A 146 -15.57 -10.24 -8.25
C ASP A 146 -15.15 -11.26 -7.18
N LYS A 147 -13.92 -11.18 -6.64
CA LYS A 147 -13.44 -12.10 -5.59
C LYS A 147 -13.94 -11.79 -4.18
N GLY A 148 -14.12 -10.54 -3.87
CA GLY A 148 -14.67 -10.12 -2.58
C GLY A 148 -16.20 -10.23 -2.52
N GLY A 149 -16.86 -10.59 -3.64
CA GLY A 149 -18.31 -10.51 -3.75
C GLY A 149 -18.83 -9.07 -3.77
N ASP A 150 -20.13 -8.92 -3.68
CA ASP A 150 -20.80 -7.61 -3.74
C ASP A 150 -20.49 -6.69 -2.55
N ASN A 151 -19.93 -7.22 -1.47
CA ASN A 151 -19.74 -6.52 -0.18
C ASN A 151 -18.27 -6.29 0.20
N CYS A 152 -17.30 -6.39 -0.71
CA CYS A 152 -15.90 -6.16 -0.37
C CYS A 152 -15.48 -4.73 -0.71
N ASP A 153 -14.94 -4.04 0.27
CA ASP A 153 -14.41 -2.68 0.16
C ASP A 153 -13.04 -2.65 -0.52
N VAL A 154 -12.76 -1.56 -1.23
CA VAL A 154 -11.50 -1.39 -1.95
C VAL A 154 -10.86 -0.05 -1.60
N LEU A 155 -9.65 -0.10 -1.06
CA LEU A 155 -8.79 1.04 -0.79
C LEU A 155 -7.58 1.01 -1.71
N LEU A 156 -7.46 2.01 -2.56
CA LEU A 156 -6.32 2.20 -3.44
C LEU A 156 -5.32 3.18 -2.80
N MET A 157 -4.03 2.95 -2.95
CA MET A 157 -3.00 3.90 -2.51
C MET A 157 -2.16 4.36 -3.70
N SER A 158 -1.81 5.66 -3.73
CA SER A 158 -0.90 6.21 -4.73
C SER A 158 0.00 7.30 -4.15
N ALA A 159 1.28 7.28 -4.54
CA ALA A 159 2.20 8.37 -4.25
C ALA A 159 2.15 9.48 -5.31
N THR A 160 1.69 9.16 -6.52
CA THR A 160 1.59 10.16 -7.60
C THR A 160 0.31 10.99 -7.44
N PRO A 161 0.39 12.33 -7.54
CA PRO A 161 -0.80 13.17 -7.56
C PRO A 161 -1.55 12.92 -8.87
N ILE A 162 -2.73 12.30 -8.76
CA ILE A 162 -3.64 12.11 -9.89
C ILE A 162 -4.66 13.25 -9.82
N PRO A 163 -4.80 14.09 -10.86
CA PRO A 163 -5.82 15.12 -10.86
C PRO A 163 -7.22 14.52 -10.67
N ARG A 164 -8.04 15.17 -9.84
CA ARG A 164 -9.40 14.68 -9.51
C ARG A 164 -10.25 14.44 -10.76
N THR A 165 -10.12 15.30 -11.77
CA THR A 165 -10.82 15.17 -13.06
C THR A 165 -10.43 13.87 -13.78
N LEU A 166 -9.13 13.54 -13.78
CA LEU A 166 -8.61 12.31 -14.38
C LEU A 166 -9.07 11.08 -13.57
N THR A 167 -9.10 11.20 -12.24
CA THR A 167 -9.62 10.16 -11.35
C THR A 167 -11.09 9.86 -11.67
N MET A 168 -11.93 10.87 -11.79
CA MET A 168 -13.35 10.70 -12.13
C MET A 168 -13.56 10.12 -13.55
N THR A 169 -12.72 10.54 -14.52
CA THR A 169 -12.82 10.05 -15.91
C THR A 169 -12.41 8.58 -16.05
N ILE A 170 -11.36 8.16 -15.32
CA ILE A 170 -10.80 6.81 -15.44
C ILE A 170 -11.49 5.83 -14.49
N TYR A 171 -11.95 6.29 -13.33
CA TYR A 171 -12.37 5.44 -12.20
C TYR A 171 -13.84 5.59 -11.83
N GLY A 172 -14.57 6.52 -12.43
CA GLY A 172 -15.97 6.78 -12.09
C GLY A 172 -16.14 7.37 -10.68
N ASP A 173 -17.12 6.91 -9.95
CA ASP A 173 -17.48 7.39 -8.60
C ASP A 173 -16.50 6.89 -7.52
N MET A 174 -15.23 7.28 -7.62
CA MET A 174 -14.21 6.95 -6.62
C MET A 174 -14.01 8.12 -5.67
N ASP A 175 -14.14 7.85 -4.37
CA ASP A 175 -13.84 8.81 -3.32
C ASP A 175 -12.33 9.05 -3.16
N LEU A 176 -11.96 10.24 -2.72
CA LEU A 176 -10.56 10.66 -2.62
C LEU A 176 -10.26 11.19 -1.22
N SER A 177 -9.24 10.60 -0.57
CA SER A 177 -8.60 11.11 0.64
C SER A 177 -7.17 11.52 0.34
N ILE A 178 -6.73 12.69 0.81
CA ILE A 178 -5.40 13.24 0.50
C ILE A 178 -4.64 13.53 1.79
N ILE A 179 -3.44 12.96 1.91
CA ILE A 179 -2.47 13.27 2.97
C ILE A 179 -1.43 14.23 2.40
N ARG A 180 -1.49 15.49 2.78
CA ARG A 180 -0.54 16.55 2.38
C ARG A 180 0.55 16.75 3.41
N GLU A 181 0.21 16.58 4.68
CA GLU A 181 1.15 16.73 5.79
C GLU A 181 2.24 15.65 5.74
N LYS A 182 3.47 16.09 6.04
CA LYS A 182 4.61 15.18 6.23
C LYS A 182 4.82 14.94 7.72
N PRO A 183 5.18 13.72 8.16
CA PRO A 183 5.51 13.46 9.54
C PRO A 183 6.60 14.42 10.06
N LYS A 184 6.45 14.93 11.27
CA LYS A 184 7.32 15.97 11.87
C LYS A 184 8.82 15.67 11.86
N LEU A 185 9.21 14.38 11.83
CA LEU A 185 10.61 13.95 11.84
C LEU A 185 11.24 13.89 10.43
N ARG A 186 10.50 14.17 9.37
CA ARG A 186 11.02 14.11 8.02
C ARG A 186 11.74 15.40 7.66
N LYS A 187 13.05 15.29 7.37
CA LYS A 187 13.85 16.41 6.88
C LYS A 187 13.37 16.84 5.50
N GLU A 188 13.44 18.15 5.25
CA GLU A 188 13.13 18.71 3.94
C GLU A 188 14.12 18.22 2.88
N VAL A 189 13.60 17.84 1.73
CA VAL A 189 14.42 17.44 0.57
C VAL A 189 14.84 18.70 -0.18
N LYS A 190 16.15 18.92 -0.32
CA LYS A 190 16.71 20.02 -1.12
C LYS A 190 17.10 19.48 -2.51
N THR A 191 16.54 20.09 -3.54
CA THR A 191 16.84 19.74 -4.92
C THR A 191 17.68 20.83 -5.57
N TYR A 192 18.79 20.43 -6.22
CA TYR A 192 19.68 21.34 -6.91
C TYR A 192 19.85 20.87 -8.35
N SER A 193 19.88 21.82 -9.29
CA SER A 193 20.21 21.61 -10.68
C SER A 193 21.62 22.12 -10.94
N LYS A 194 22.43 21.36 -11.64
CA LYS A 194 23.81 21.71 -12.03
C LYS A 194 24.01 21.43 -13.52
N LEU A 195 24.80 22.28 -14.18
CA LEU A 195 25.23 22.05 -15.56
C LEU A 195 26.17 20.84 -15.61
N GLU A 196 26.12 20.08 -16.70
CA GLU A 196 26.96 18.90 -16.91
C GLU A 196 28.46 19.22 -16.81
N SER A 197 28.88 20.42 -17.28
CA SER A 197 30.25 20.93 -17.13
C SER A 197 30.74 21.05 -15.70
N LYS A 198 29.85 20.98 -14.69
CA LYS A 198 30.17 21.03 -13.25
C LYS A 198 30.07 19.67 -12.58
N ILE A 199 30.22 18.59 -13.33
CA ILE A 199 30.14 17.23 -12.79
C ILE A 199 31.20 16.98 -11.72
N ASP A 200 32.40 17.55 -11.86
CA ASP A 200 33.47 17.44 -10.86
C ASP A 200 33.10 18.01 -9.51
N ASP A 201 32.33 19.11 -9.49
CA ASP A 201 31.83 19.68 -8.23
C ASP A 201 30.80 18.74 -7.56
N VAL A 202 29.96 18.10 -8.38
CA VAL A 202 28.99 17.11 -7.89
C VAL A 202 29.73 15.90 -7.31
N LEU A 203 30.77 15.40 -8.00
CA LEU A 203 31.59 14.28 -7.52
C LEU A 203 32.32 14.60 -6.21
N LYS A 204 32.85 15.83 -6.08
CA LYS A 204 33.45 16.29 -4.81
C LYS A 204 32.42 16.33 -3.69
N PHE A 205 31.22 16.81 -3.95
CA PHE A 205 30.13 16.83 -2.98
C PHE A 205 29.72 15.41 -2.57
N VAL A 206 29.53 14.50 -3.53
CA VAL A 206 29.23 13.08 -3.31
C VAL A 206 30.28 12.42 -2.42
N LYS A 207 31.58 12.63 -2.73
CA LYS A 207 32.68 12.11 -1.93
C LYS A 207 32.66 12.61 -0.48
N LYS A 208 32.33 13.90 -0.30
CA LYS A 208 32.18 14.50 1.03
C LYS A 208 31.04 13.84 1.82
N GLU A 209 29.88 13.65 1.20
CA GLU A 209 28.70 13.02 1.83
C GLU A 209 28.98 11.54 2.22
N ILE A 210 29.70 10.82 1.38
CA ILE A 210 30.12 9.44 1.69
C ILE A 210 31.02 9.42 2.92
N ASN A 211 31.96 10.36 3.02
CA ASN A 211 32.86 10.46 4.17
C ASN A 211 32.11 10.79 5.49
N TYR A 212 30.94 11.42 5.41
CA TYR A 212 30.03 11.64 6.55
C TYR A 212 29.14 10.42 6.87
N GLY A 213 29.28 9.30 6.14
CA GLY A 213 28.50 8.07 6.34
C GLY A 213 27.13 8.11 5.68
N ASN A 214 26.86 9.09 4.82
CA ASN A 214 25.61 9.17 4.08
C ASN A 214 25.59 8.21 2.90
N GLN A 215 24.41 7.65 2.59
CA GLN A 215 24.21 6.78 1.43
C GLN A 215 23.90 7.62 0.18
N ILE A 216 24.47 7.21 -0.96
CA ILE A 216 24.29 7.89 -2.24
C ILE A 216 23.69 6.93 -3.26
N PHE A 217 22.68 7.40 -3.99
CA PHE A 217 22.14 6.72 -5.16
C PHE A 217 22.47 7.53 -6.41
N TRP A 218 23.28 6.97 -7.30
CA TRP A 218 23.60 7.56 -8.58
C TRP A 218 22.74 6.90 -9.67
N VAL A 219 21.79 7.66 -10.23
CA VAL A 219 20.86 7.14 -11.24
C VAL A 219 21.28 7.66 -12.60
N CYS A 220 21.59 6.74 -13.51
CA CYS A 220 21.89 7.05 -14.90
C CYS A 220 20.72 6.66 -15.80
N PRO A 221 20.43 7.41 -16.88
CA PRO A 221 19.50 6.97 -17.91
C PRO A 221 20.02 5.68 -18.56
N LEU A 222 19.11 4.81 -18.99
CA LEU A 222 19.43 3.67 -19.85
C LEU A 222 19.92 4.20 -21.21
N ILE A 223 21.08 3.74 -21.67
CA ILE A 223 21.62 3.99 -23.01
C ILE A 223 21.05 2.96 -23.96
#